data_fc7035a7489f4c502d2a539e5cbeb0b2
#
_entry.id   fc7035a7489f4c502d2a539e5cbeb0b2
#
_cell.length_a   1.000
_cell.length_b   1.000
_cell.length_c   1.000
_cell.angle_alpha   90.00
_cell.angle_beta   90.00
_cell.angle_gamma   90.00
#
_symmetry.space_group_name_H-M   'P 1'
#
loop_
_entity.id
_entity.type
_entity.pdbx_description
1 polymer ?
#
loop_
_entity_poly.entity_id
_entity_poly.type
_entity_poly.pdbx_seq_one_letter_code
_entity_poly.pdbx_strand_id
1 'polypeptide(L)'
;MKRDPNVYSPFKAAHHMDRIQQFKEGEHPVPLQVQLIIADLCNHNCSFCAYRMEGYTSNKNFGEWDAVKGMINNNPNRMIPYEKCVEILDDCADLGVKALQFTGGGEPTVHPKHKEIFQHALDKGMDLALVSNGTIMRPGVPEILAQGKWVRFSIDAGRAETYSAVREVPETFFQKTLDNVKKVVAARDKNPDSDLVIGVGFVVVEENWREIYEAVEKYSKLGVDNVRISAVFTPEDFEYFSEFYEEAKALAQKAKDDFETDEFKVFNLFGDRISDLVLQRPDYDFCSYMHLNTYIGGDLNVYTCCNNAYNDHGEMGSIKDQTFKEYWLSESKKKRYDKFRASSCARCMFNNKNRFINYMIEDNPVHVNYI
;
A
#
# COMPACT_ATOMS: atom_id res chain seq x y z
N MET A 1 -3.24 -14.81 20.73
CA MET A 1 -4.33 -14.93 19.72
C MET A 1 -3.70 -15.43 18.43
N LYS A 2 -4.22 -16.45 17.74
CA LYS A 2 -3.64 -16.86 16.44
C LYS A 2 -3.89 -15.73 15.45
N ARG A 3 -2.85 -15.23 14.80
CA ARG A 3 -2.93 -14.20 13.76
C ARG A 3 -3.63 -14.76 12.52
N ASP A 4 -4.60 -14.00 11.97
CA ASP A 4 -5.34 -14.46 10.79
C ASP A 4 -4.40 -14.48 9.56
N PRO A 5 -4.22 -15.63 8.91
CA PRO A 5 -3.43 -15.71 7.68
C PRO A 5 -4.09 -15.03 6.49
N ASN A 6 -5.40 -14.73 6.52
CA ASN A 6 -6.16 -14.16 5.39
C ASN A 6 -6.07 -12.63 5.30
N VAL A 7 -4.88 -12.06 5.52
CA VAL A 7 -4.66 -10.60 5.50
C VAL A 7 -4.98 -9.94 4.15
N TYR A 8 -5.11 -10.70 3.06
CA TYR A 8 -5.39 -10.18 1.71
C TYR A 8 -6.78 -10.51 1.17
N SER A 9 -7.69 -11.06 1.98
CA SER A 9 -9.04 -11.42 1.55
C SER A 9 -9.78 -10.23 0.89
N PRO A 10 -10.40 -10.42 -0.30
CA PRO A 10 -11.23 -9.41 -0.93
C PRO A 10 -12.58 -9.21 -0.21
N PHE A 11 -12.97 -10.15 0.66
CA PHE A 11 -14.29 -10.19 1.31
C PHE A 11 -14.39 -9.37 2.60
N LYS A 12 -13.34 -8.67 2.99
CA LYS A 12 -13.33 -7.87 4.24
C LYS A 12 -14.45 -6.82 4.32
N ALA A 13 -14.91 -6.32 3.16
CA ALA A 13 -16.02 -5.37 3.11
C ALA A 13 -17.33 -5.95 3.69
N ALA A 14 -17.51 -7.27 3.70
CA ALA A 14 -18.67 -7.93 4.30
C ALA A 14 -18.79 -7.71 5.83
N HIS A 15 -17.70 -7.34 6.50
CA HIS A 15 -17.72 -6.97 7.92
C HIS A 15 -18.19 -5.53 8.19
N HIS A 16 -18.50 -4.75 7.14
CA HIS A 16 -18.89 -3.35 7.19
C HIS A 16 -20.23 -3.13 6.48
N MET A 17 -21.24 -3.89 6.91
CA MET A 17 -22.59 -3.84 6.31
C MET A 17 -23.27 -2.48 6.44
N ASP A 18 -22.92 -1.68 7.45
CA ASP A 18 -23.32 -0.30 7.60
C ASP A 18 -22.89 0.56 6.39
N ARG A 19 -21.68 0.38 5.90
CA ARG A 19 -21.17 1.08 4.71
C ARG A 19 -21.82 0.57 3.41
N ILE A 20 -22.10 -0.72 3.34
CA ILE A 20 -22.84 -1.31 2.20
C ILE A 20 -24.25 -0.75 2.14
N GLN A 21 -24.93 -0.62 3.28
CA GLN A 21 -26.28 -0.04 3.35
C GLN A 21 -26.28 1.43 2.89
N GLN A 22 -25.31 2.23 3.32
CA GLN A 22 -25.17 3.63 2.88
C GLN A 22 -25.04 3.73 1.34
N PHE A 23 -24.28 2.83 0.70
CA PHE A 23 -24.24 2.78 -0.76
C PHE A 23 -25.61 2.49 -1.39
N LYS A 24 -26.38 1.54 -0.84
CA LYS A 24 -27.74 1.23 -1.32
C LYS A 24 -28.69 2.42 -1.20
N GLU A 25 -28.47 3.26 -0.22
CA GLU A 25 -29.25 4.49 0.00
C GLU A 25 -28.75 5.67 -0.85
N GLY A 26 -27.74 5.45 -1.71
CA GLY A 26 -27.17 6.48 -2.57
C GLY A 26 -26.26 7.48 -1.83
N GLU A 27 -25.82 7.13 -0.63
CA GLU A 27 -24.93 7.95 0.17
C GLU A 27 -23.45 7.70 -0.16
N HIS A 28 -22.60 8.64 0.20
CA HIS A 28 -21.14 8.48 0.16
C HIS A 28 -20.63 8.17 1.57
N PRO A 29 -20.36 6.90 1.90
CA PRO A 29 -19.89 6.53 3.22
C PRO A 29 -18.57 7.20 3.58
N VAL A 30 -18.32 7.38 4.87
CA VAL A 30 -17.01 7.77 5.40
C VAL A 30 -16.02 6.62 5.11
N PRO A 31 -14.76 6.90 4.71
CA PRO A 31 -13.81 5.85 4.42
C PRO A 31 -13.51 5.01 5.66
N LEU A 32 -13.38 3.71 5.45
CA LEU A 32 -12.92 2.78 6.48
C LEU A 32 -11.42 2.96 6.73
N GLN A 33 -10.68 3.21 5.66
CA GLN A 33 -9.23 3.35 5.66
C GLN A 33 -8.80 4.61 4.92
N VAL A 34 -7.78 5.27 5.45
CA VAL A 34 -7.06 6.33 4.75
C VAL A 34 -5.61 5.91 4.55
N GLN A 35 -5.13 5.99 3.32
CA GLN A 35 -3.70 5.90 2.99
C GLN A 35 -3.12 7.31 3.03
N LEU A 36 -2.28 7.58 4.02
CA LEU A 36 -1.70 8.90 4.24
C LEU A 36 -0.21 8.91 3.90
N ILE A 37 0.15 9.78 2.96
CA ILE A 37 1.52 9.96 2.50
C ILE A 37 2.09 11.19 3.16
N ILE A 38 2.73 11.00 4.30
CA ILE A 38 3.29 12.12 5.08
C ILE A 38 4.57 12.71 4.47
N ALA A 39 5.22 11.95 3.56
CA ALA A 39 6.41 12.38 2.84
C ALA A 39 6.50 11.74 1.46
N ASP A 40 6.69 12.56 0.44
CA ASP A 40 7.05 12.12 -0.92
C ASP A 40 8.58 11.99 -1.09
N LEU A 41 9.34 12.48 -0.13
CA LEU A 41 10.78 12.21 -0.03
C LEU A 41 11.02 10.73 0.25
N CYS A 42 12.02 10.16 -0.41
CA CYS A 42 12.49 8.81 -0.16
C CYS A 42 14.02 8.79 -0.09
N ASN A 43 14.55 7.99 0.78
CA ASN A 43 15.99 7.73 0.88
C ASN A 43 16.46 6.55 0.01
N HIS A 44 15.56 6.02 -0.85
CA HIS A 44 15.84 5.06 -1.91
C HIS A 44 15.47 5.65 -3.27
N ASN A 45 16.05 5.08 -4.34
CA ASN A 45 15.76 5.48 -5.72
C ASN A 45 15.42 4.27 -6.60
N CYS A 46 14.56 3.38 -6.11
CA CYS A 46 14.25 2.09 -6.74
C CYS A 46 13.95 2.21 -8.24
N SER A 47 14.62 1.41 -9.06
CA SER A 47 14.46 1.37 -10.53
C SER A 47 13.01 1.11 -10.96
N PHE A 48 12.27 0.31 -10.17
CA PHE A 48 10.88 -0.08 -10.43
C PHE A 48 9.85 0.75 -9.64
N CYS A 49 10.21 1.92 -9.13
CA CYS A 49 9.29 2.73 -8.33
C CYS A 49 8.13 3.24 -9.19
N ALA A 50 6.91 2.77 -8.89
CA ALA A 50 5.69 3.14 -9.60
C ALA A 50 5.42 4.65 -9.65
N TYR A 51 5.94 5.41 -8.71
CA TYR A 51 5.76 6.87 -8.66
C TYR A 51 6.83 7.64 -9.45
N ARG A 52 7.83 6.98 -10.02
CA ARG A 52 8.96 7.58 -10.73
C ARG A 52 9.17 7.01 -12.12
N MET A 53 8.54 5.88 -12.44
CA MET A 53 8.67 5.22 -13.72
C MET A 53 7.95 6.05 -14.80
N GLU A 54 8.67 6.39 -15.86
CA GLU A 54 8.09 7.08 -17.01
C GLU A 54 7.04 6.17 -17.69
N GLY A 55 5.94 6.77 -18.14
CA GLY A 55 4.83 6.01 -18.74
C GLY A 55 3.96 5.21 -17.78
N TYR A 56 4.26 5.21 -16.49
CA TYR A 56 3.39 4.63 -15.48
C TYR A 56 2.14 5.49 -15.20
N THR A 57 1.28 5.07 -14.27
CA THR A 57 0.03 5.77 -13.97
C THR A 57 0.20 7.20 -13.46
N SER A 58 1.31 7.52 -12.81
CA SER A 58 1.60 8.86 -12.32
C SER A 58 2.07 9.78 -13.45
N ASN A 59 1.29 10.77 -13.81
CA ASN A 59 1.60 11.73 -14.85
C ASN A 59 1.94 13.13 -14.32
N LYS A 60 1.88 13.36 -13.02
CA LYS A 60 2.35 14.58 -12.36
C LYS A 60 3.79 14.39 -11.97
N ASN A 61 4.61 15.41 -12.20
CA ASN A 61 6.02 15.38 -11.82
C ASN A 61 6.17 15.07 -10.33
N PHE A 62 6.59 13.86 -10.04
CA PHE A 62 6.84 13.37 -8.69
C PHE A 62 8.16 13.91 -8.12
N GLY A 63 9.00 14.46 -8.95
CA GLY A 63 10.25 15.13 -8.64
C GLY A 63 10.70 15.96 -9.82
N GLU A 64 11.66 16.84 -9.61
CA GLU A 64 12.34 17.51 -10.70
C GLU A 64 13.35 16.54 -11.33
N TRP A 65 13.35 16.43 -12.65
CA TRP A 65 14.38 15.71 -13.37
C TRP A 65 15.60 16.59 -13.54
N ASP A 66 16.71 16.19 -12.95
CA ASP A 66 18.01 16.80 -13.20
C ASP A 66 18.73 15.96 -14.27
N ALA A 67 19.14 16.59 -15.36
CA ALA A 67 19.79 15.92 -16.49
C ALA A 67 21.14 15.25 -16.13
N VAL A 68 21.76 15.62 -15.01
CA VAL A 68 23.04 15.10 -14.53
C VAL A 68 22.88 14.07 -13.40
N LYS A 69 21.86 14.25 -12.54
CA LYS A 69 21.63 13.44 -11.33
C LYS A 69 20.44 12.49 -11.43
N GLY A 70 19.74 12.49 -12.56
CA GLY A 70 18.49 11.76 -12.71
C GLY A 70 17.32 12.40 -11.91
N MET A 71 16.29 11.63 -11.59
CA MET A 71 15.14 12.15 -10.87
C MET A 71 15.53 12.54 -9.44
N ILE A 72 15.46 13.83 -9.13
CA ILE A 72 15.67 14.34 -7.77
C ILE A 72 14.33 14.32 -7.04
N ASN A 73 14.16 13.34 -6.17
CA ASN A 73 12.98 13.23 -5.30
C ASN A 73 13.19 14.04 -4.00
N ASN A 74 13.62 15.28 -4.12
CA ASN A 74 13.99 16.12 -2.99
C ASN A 74 13.19 17.42 -2.94
N ASN A 75 11.91 17.39 -3.32
CA ASN A 75 11.07 18.56 -3.09
C ASN A 75 10.66 18.60 -1.61
N PRO A 76 11.25 19.50 -0.79
CA PRO A 76 10.91 19.64 0.63
C PRO A 76 9.45 20.10 0.83
N ASN A 77 8.83 20.67 -0.21
CA ASN A 77 7.41 21.08 -0.20
C ASN A 77 6.45 19.90 -0.38
N ARG A 78 6.95 18.67 -0.58
CA ARG A 78 6.16 17.44 -0.69
C ARG A 78 6.28 16.59 0.59
N MET A 79 6.38 17.25 1.72
CA MET A 79 6.27 16.68 3.05
C MET A 79 5.14 17.42 3.77
N ILE A 80 4.14 16.69 4.24
CA ILE A 80 3.02 17.30 4.97
C ILE A 80 3.55 17.87 6.30
N PRO A 81 3.33 19.16 6.61
CA PRO A 81 3.72 19.70 7.92
C PRO A 81 3.10 18.91 9.07
N TYR A 82 3.82 18.80 10.18
CA TYR A 82 3.38 18.02 11.35
C TYR A 82 1.99 18.42 11.82
N GLU A 83 1.71 19.71 11.92
CA GLU A 83 0.43 20.27 12.38
C GLU A 83 -0.72 19.87 11.42
N LYS A 84 -0.44 19.83 10.12
CA LYS A 84 -1.43 19.37 9.12
C LYS A 84 -1.62 17.84 9.17
N CYS A 85 -0.57 17.07 9.48
CA CYS A 85 -0.72 15.65 9.74
C CYS A 85 -1.66 15.41 10.95
N VAL A 86 -1.45 16.15 12.04
CA VAL A 86 -2.31 16.07 13.25
C VAL A 86 -3.75 16.44 12.92
N GLU A 87 -3.98 17.53 12.19
CA GLU A 87 -5.33 17.94 11.73
C GLU A 87 -6.02 16.83 10.93
N ILE A 88 -5.31 16.23 9.96
CA ILE A 88 -5.86 15.13 9.15
C ILE A 88 -6.23 13.92 10.03
N LEU A 89 -5.38 13.58 11.00
CA LEU A 89 -5.62 12.46 11.90
C LEU A 89 -6.81 12.71 12.82
N ASP A 90 -6.95 13.92 13.34
CA ASP A 90 -8.09 14.34 14.16
C ASP A 90 -9.39 14.27 13.35
N ASP A 91 -9.38 14.79 12.14
CA ASP A 91 -10.52 14.72 11.22
C ASP A 91 -10.91 13.28 10.87
N CYS A 92 -9.91 12.41 10.63
CA CYS A 92 -10.15 10.99 10.39
C CYS A 92 -10.84 10.33 11.59
N ALA A 93 -10.40 10.60 12.80
CA ALA A 93 -11.01 10.06 14.03
C ALA A 93 -12.43 10.59 14.22
N ASP A 94 -12.65 11.90 14.06
CA ASP A 94 -13.94 12.56 14.16
C ASP A 94 -14.97 12.03 13.15
N LEU A 95 -14.53 11.72 11.92
CA LEU A 95 -15.35 11.12 10.88
C LEU A 95 -15.64 9.63 11.13
N GLY A 96 -14.87 8.96 12.01
CA GLY A 96 -15.02 7.55 12.31
C GLY A 96 -14.27 6.63 11.34
N VAL A 97 -13.19 7.10 10.72
CA VAL A 97 -12.20 6.29 10.01
C VAL A 97 -11.62 5.24 10.96
N LYS A 98 -11.51 3.99 10.52
CA LYS A 98 -11.07 2.88 11.37
C LYS A 98 -9.59 2.61 11.29
N ALA A 99 -8.97 2.83 10.12
CA ALA A 99 -7.60 2.44 9.88
C ALA A 99 -6.83 3.51 9.10
N LEU A 100 -5.56 3.66 9.48
CA LEU A 100 -4.58 4.50 8.79
C LEU A 100 -3.44 3.64 8.27
N GLN A 101 -3.13 3.81 7.00
CA GLN A 101 -1.96 3.20 6.39
C GLN A 101 -0.96 4.30 6.00
N PHE A 102 0.13 4.41 6.73
CA PHE A 102 1.26 5.21 6.30
C PHE A 102 2.03 4.46 5.21
N THR A 103 2.15 5.07 4.05
CA THR A 103 2.77 4.43 2.89
C THR A 103 3.47 5.50 2.03
N GLY A 104 3.96 5.15 0.86
CA GLY A 104 4.68 6.09 0.07
C GLY A 104 3.98 6.45 -1.25
N GLY A 105 4.20 7.62 -1.65
CA GLY A 105 4.97 8.35 -2.61
C GLY A 105 6.47 8.27 -2.35
N GLY A 106 6.89 8.57 -1.15
CA GLY A 106 8.25 8.40 -0.68
C GLY A 106 8.35 7.36 0.46
N GLU A 107 9.13 7.67 1.46
CA GLU A 107 9.32 6.82 2.64
C GLU A 107 8.75 7.54 3.88
N PRO A 108 7.73 7.00 4.56
CA PRO A 108 7.12 7.65 5.72
C PRO A 108 8.10 7.96 6.84
N THR A 109 9.09 7.09 7.08
CA THR A 109 10.08 7.25 8.17
C THR A 109 11.13 8.33 7.90
N VAL A 110 11.15 8.91 6.70
CA VAL A 110 11.96 10.10 6.39
C VAL A 110 11.38 11.35 7.07
N HIS A 111 10.06 11.40 7.25
CA HIS A 111 9.44 12.54 7.94
C HIS A 111 10.01 12.70 9.35
N PRO A 112 10.52 13.91 9.73
CA PRO A 112 11.22 14.10 11.00
C PRO A 112 10.36 13.79 12.22
N LYS A 113 9.05 13.95 12.12
CA LYS A 113 8.05 13.75 13.16
C LYS A 113 7.22 12.47 12.99
N HIS A 114 7.69 11.49 12.19
CA HIS A 114 6.92 10.27 11.95
C HIS A 114 6.57 9.51 13.24
N LYS A 115 7.44 9.54 14.25
CA LYS A 115 7.20 8.90 15.53
C LYS A 115 5.98 9.50 16.24
N GLU A 116 5.93 10.82 16.33
CA GLU A 116 4.84 11.56 16.95
C GLU A 116 3.53 11.40 16.16
N ILE A 117 3.61 11.37 14.82
CA ILE A 117 2.46 11.16 13.94
C ILE A 117 1.87 9.75 14.14
N PHE A 118 2.72 8.73 14.19
CA PHE A 118 2.26 7.34 14.40
C PHE A 118 1.62 7.16 15.78
N GLN A 119 2.25 7.74 16.82
CA GLN A 119 1.69 7.70 18.16
C GLN A 119 0.34 8.42 18.22
N HIS A 120 0.21 9.59 17.60
CA HIS A 120 -1.05 10.33 17.57
C HIS A 120 -2.18 9.53 16.90
N ALA A 121 -1.89 8.80 15.82
CA ALA A 121 -2.86 7.92 15.18
C ALA A 121 -3.38 6.82 16.13
N LEU A 122 -2.48 6.21 16.91
CA LEU A 122 -2.84 5.21 17.93
C LEU A 122 -3.64 5.83 19.09
N ASP A 123 -3.22 7.00 19.56
CA ASP A 123 -3.90 7.73 20.65
C ASP A 123 -5.34 8.11 20.27
N LYS A 124 -5.62 8.30 18.98
CA LYS A 124 -6.98 8.49 18.43
C LYS A 124 -7.77 7.18 18.25
N GLY A 125 -7.20 6.04 18.61
CA GLY A 125 -7.87 4.73 18.55
C GLY A 125 -7.99 4.13 17.15
N MET A 126 -7.19 4.59 16.19
CA MET A 126 -7.20 4.06 14.83
C MET A 126 -6.21 2.91 14.67
N ASP A 127 -6.58 1.92 13.87
CA ASP A 127 -5.69 0.84 13.47
C ASP A 127 -4.52 1.38 12.64
N LEU A 128 -3.29 1.25 13.15
CA LEU A 128 -2.10 1.74 12.46
C LEU A 128 -1.50 0.66 11.58
N ALA A 129 -1.19 1.02 10.34
CA ALA A 129 -0.42 0.21 9.40
C ALA A 129 0.71 1.02 8.75
N LEU A 130 1.83 0.34 8.45
CA LEU A 130 3.00 0.97 7.81
C LEU A 130 3.51 0.11 6.64
N VAL A 131 3.79 0.77 5.51
CA VAL A 131 4.63 0.23 4.44
C VAL A 131 5.91 1.06 4.39
N SER A 132 7.06 0.42 4.55
CA SER A 132 8.35 1.10 4.67
C SER A 132 9.45 0.31 3.97
N ASN A 133 10.50 1.01 3.51
CA ASN A 133 11.74 0.36 3.08
C ASN A 133 12.59 -0.16 4.27
N GLY A 134 12.24 0.21 5.49
CA GLY A 134 12.83 -0.32 6.72
C GLY A 134 14.23 0.20 7.07
N THR A 135 14.85 1.08 6.29
CA THR A 135 16.23 1.54 6.56
C THR A 135 16.32 2.55 7.70
N ILE A 136 15.23 3.25 8.00
CA ILE A 136 15.15 4.21 9.11
C ILE A 136 14.24 3.64 10.19
N MET A 137 14.83 3.35 11.35
CA MET A 137 14.10 2.86 12.53
C MET A 137 14.63 3.58 13.77
N ARG A 138 14.01 4.71 14.10
CA ARG A 138 14.41 5.52 15.25
C ARG A 138 14.02 4.84 16.57
N PRO A 139 14.74 5.13 17.68
CA PRO A 139 14.40 4.60 19.00
C PRO A 139 12.93 4.92 19.39
N GLY A 140 12.22 3.91 19.89
CA GLY A 140 10.81 4.00 20.29
C GLY A 140 9.82 3.73 19.14
N VAL A 141 10.26 3.74 17.87
CA VAL A 141 9.38 3.42 16.73
C VAL A 141 8.98 1.94 16.72
N PRO A 142 9.88 0.95 16.98
CA PRO A 142 9.46 -0.44 17.06
C PRO A 142 8.35 -0.69 18.10
N GLU A 143 8.41 -0.04 19.26
CA GLU A 143 7.43 -0.15 20.33
C GLU A 143 6.08 0.47 19.96
N ILE A 144 6.08 1.55 19.18
CA ILE A 144 4.87 2.15 18.63
C ILE A 144 4.25 1.21 17.59
N LEU A 145 5.06 0.70 16.66
CA LEU A 145 4.59 -0.23 15.63
C LEU A 145 4.01 -1.52 16.24
N ALA A 146 4.57 -2.00 17.37
CA ALA A 146 4.05 -3.16 18.09
C ALA A 146 2.63 -2.98 18.65
N GLN A 147 2.11 -1.76 18.72
CA GLN A 147 0.72 -1.43 19.06
C GLN A 147 -0.18 -1.33 17.82
N GLY A 148 0.41 -1.34 16.62
CA GLY A 148 -0.30 -1.28 15.34
C GLY A 148 -0.86 -2.63 14.90
N LYS A 149 -1.47 -2.68 13.72
CA LYS A 149 -2.09 -3.88 13.15
C LYS A 149 -1.21 -4.63 12.17
N TRP A 150 -0.50 -3.90 11.29
CA TRP A 150 0.46 -4.55 10.39
C TRP A 150 1.55 -3.60 9.91
N VAL A 151 2.70 -4.20 9.64
CA VAL A 151 3.84 -3.52 9.00
C VAL A 151 4.31 -4.40 7.85
N ARG A 152 4.59 -3.78 6.69
CA ARG A 152 5.23 -4.46 5.58
C ARG A 152 6.52 -3.75 5.20
N PHE A 153 7.61 -4.51 5.27
CA PHE A 153 8.91 -4.08 4.82
C PHE A 153 9.10 -4.43 3.35
N SER A 154 9.38 -3.44 2.53
CA SER A 154 9.67 -3.62 1.10
C SER A 154 11.17 -3.90 0.96
N ILE A 155 11.57 -5.17 0.73
CA ILE A 155 12.97 -5.57 0.66
C ILE A 155 13.38 -5.91 -0.78
N ASP A 156 12.63 -6.78 -1.46
CA ASP A 156 12.75 -7.13 -2.88
C ASP A 156 14.10 -7.70 -3.31
N ALA A 157 14.84 -8.34 -2.41
CA ALA A 157 16.12 -8.98 -2.69
C ALA A 157 16.48 -10.06 -1.67
N GLY A 158 17.15 -11.11 -2.12
CA GLY A 158 17.76 -12.13 -1.25
C GLY A 158 19.19 -11.80 -0.84
N ARG A 159 19.87 -10.91 -1.57
CA ARG A 159 21.30 -10.56 -1.42
C ARG A 159 21.51 -9.05 -1.37
N ALA A 160 22.64 -8.64 -0.81
CA ALA A 160 22.98 -7.23 -0.64
C ALA A 160 23.25 -6.55 -1.99
N GLU A 161 23.90 -7.25 -2.92
CA GLU A 161 24.23 -6.76 -4.25
C GLU A 161 22.95 -6.47 -5.05
N THR A 162 22.01 -7.41 -5.06
CA THR A 162 20.72 -7.25 -5.74
C THR A 162 19.87 -6.17 -5.05
N TYR A 163 19.88 -6.12 -3.72
CA TYR A 163 19.21 -5.03 -2.99
C TYR A 163 19.74 -3.66 -3.41
N SER A 164 21.08 -3.53 -3.49
CA SER A 164 21.74 -2.30 -3.95
C SER A 164 21.33 -1.93 -5.36
N ALA A 165 21.31 -2.90 -6.28
CA ALA A 165 20.97 -2.69 -7.68
C ALA A 165 19.51 -2.24 -7.86
N VAL A 166 18.54 -2.97 -7.27
CA VAL A 166 17.10 -2.69 -7.47
C VAL A 166 16.60 -1.50 -6.66
N ARG A 167 17.27 -1.17 -5.56
CA ARG A 167 16.90 -0.05 -4.67
C ARG A 167 17.74 1.20 -4.88
N GLU A 168 18.80 1.11 -5.66
CA GLU A 168 19.79 2.18 -5.93
C GLU A 168 20.31 2.82 -4.63
N VAL A 169 20.80 1.98 -3.73
CA VAL A 169 21.33 2.36 -2.42
C VAL A 169 22.59 1.55 -2.09
N PRO A 170 23.42 1.97 -1.11
CA PRO A 170 24.56 1.18 -0.67
C PRO A 170 24.14 -0.23 -0.18
N GLU A 171 24.92 -1.27 -0.49
CA GLU A 171 24.71 -2.67 -0.06
C GLU A 171 24.51 -2.80 1.46
N THR A 172 25.16 -1.94 2.23
CA THR A 172 25.03 -1.90 3.70
C THR A 172 23.61 -1.66 4.18
N PHE A 173 22.74 -1.10 3.33
CA PHE A 173 21.34 -0.87 3.68
C PHE A 173 20.54 -2.18 3.75
N PHE A 174 20.95 -3.22 3.03
CA PHE A 174 20.31 -4.54 3.12
C PHE A 174 20.37 -5.09 4.54
N GLN A 175 21.57 -5.23 5.10
CA GLN A 175 21.75 -5.72 6.47
C GLN A 175 21.07 -4.80 7.49
N LYS A 176 21.19 -3.48 7.30
CA LYS A 176 20.52 -2.50 8.17
C LYS A 176 19.00 -2.68 8.18
N THR A 177 18.39 -2.95 7.03
CA THR A 177 16.96 -3.22 6.93
C THR A 177 16.58 -4.51 7.66
N LEU A 178 17.33 -5.60 7.46
CA LEU A 178 17.09 -6.87 8.16
C LEU A 178 17.19 -6.71 9.68
N ASP A 179 18.17 -5.94 10.17
CA ASP A 179 18.35 -5.67 11.60
C ASP A 179 17.20 -4.82 12.16
N ASN A 180 16.68 -3.89 11.38
CA ASN A 180 15.52 -3.09 11.77
C ASN A 180 14.23 -3.92 11.80
N VAL A 181 14.04 -4.86 10.85
CA VAL A 181 12.95 -5.84 10.92
C VAL A 181 12.99 -6.62 12.22
N LYS A 182 14.17 -7.14 12.59
CA LYS A 182 14.37 -7.88 13.88
C LYS A 182 14.01 -7.03 15.10
N LYS A 183 14.28 -5.70 15.08
CA LYS A 183 13.89 -4.81 16.18
C LYS A 183 12.36 -4.74 16.34
N VAL A 184 11.62 -4.66 15.22
CA VAL A 184 10.15 -4.61 15.25
C VAL A 184 9.59 -5.97 15.70
N VAL A 185 10.15 -7.09 15.22
CA VAL A 185 9.82 -8.45 15.70
C VAL A 185 10.04 -8.54 17.21
N ALA A 186 11.20 -8.12 17.71
CA ALA A 186 11.51 -8.17 19.14
C ALA A 186 10.59 -7.28 19.99
N ALA A 187 10.19 -6.11 19.47
CA ALA A 187 9.24 -5.23 20.16
C ALA A 187 7.84 -5.85 20.23
N ARG A 188 7.38 -6.45 19.13
CA ARG A 188 6.12 -7.20 19.09
C ARG A 188 6.11 -8.35 20.08
N ASP A 189 7.15 -9.17 20.06
CA ASP A 189 7.21 -10.39 20.89
C ASP A 189 7.33 -10.07 22.40
N LYS A 190 7.80 -8.88 22.75
CA LYS A 190 7.82 -8.37 24.13
C LYS A 190 6.47 -7.81 24.59
N ASN A 191 5.57 -7.47 23.67
CA ASN A 191 4.26 -6.94 24.01
C ASN A 191 3.22 -8.07 23.93
N PRO A 192 2.72 -8.61 25.07
CA PRO A 192 1.78 -9.72 25.09
C PRO A 192 0.42 -9.40 24.47
N ASP A 193 0.08 -8.11 24.39
CA ASP A 193 -1.18 -7.61 23.81
C ASP A 193 -1.05 -7.29 22.32
N SER A 194 0.15 -7.46 21.73
CA SER A 194 0.39 -7.15 20.33
C SER A 194 -0.24 -8.20 19.40
N ASP A 195 -1.10 -7.75 18.51
CA ASP A 195 -1.60 -8.51 17.37
C ASP A 195 -0.96 -8.10 16.05
N LEU A 196 0.16 -7.35 16.12
CA LEU A 196 0.90 -6.86 14.95
C LEU A 196 1.31 -7.99 14.01
N VAL A 197 0.89 -7.91 12.76
CA VAL A 197 1.35 -8.75 11.66
C VAL A 197 2.52 -8.08 10.94
N ILE A 198 3.66 -8.75 10.86
CA ILE A 198 4.86 -8.25 10.20
C ILE A 198 5.06 -9.03 8.90
N GLY A 199 5.04 -8.34 7.78
CA GLY A 199 5.26 -8.95 6.46
C GLY A 199 6.46 -8.37 5.73
N VAL A 200 6.97 -9.12 4.75
CA VAL A 200 7.95 -8.65 3.78
C VAL A 200 7.30 -8.63 2.40
N GLY A 201 7.52 -7.55 1.66
CA GLY A 201 7.19 -7.46 0.24
C GLY A 201 8.38 -7.87 -0.62
N PHE A 202 8.12 -8.66 -1.65
CA PHE A 202 9.06 -9.01 -2.71
C PHE A 202 8.37 -8.75 -4.05
N VAL A 203 8.72 -7.62 -4.68
CA VAL A 203 8.28 -7.29 -6.04
C VAL A 203 9.25 -7.90 -7.01
N VAL A 204 8.75 -8.79 -7.86
CA VAL A 204 9.57 -9.52 -8.85
C VAL A 204 9.88 -8.61 -10.02
N VAL A 205 11.16 -8.43 -10.28
CA VAL A 205 11.74 -7.73 -11.44
C VAL A 205 12.81 -8.61 -12.10
N GLU A 206 13.30 -8.22 -13.29
CA GLU A 206 14.27 -8.97 -14.04
C GLU A 206 15.58 -9.24 -13.24
N GLU A 207 16.01 -8.28 -12.43
CA GLU A 207 17.24 -8.36 -11.66
C GLU A 207 17.17 -9.30 -10.46
N ASN A 208 15.95 -9.58 -9.92
CA ASN A 208 15.83 -10.29 -8.63
C ASN A 208 15.06 -11.61 -8.69
N TRP A 209 14.42 -11.97 -9.79
CA TRP A 209 13.53 -13.14 -9.83
C TRP A 209 14.23 -14.46 -9.48
N ARG A 210 15.54 -14.58 -9.80
CA ARG A 210 16.32 -15.77 -9.46
C ARG A 210 16.55 -15.96 -7.96
N GLU A 211 16.36 -14.91 -7.18
CA GLU A 211 16.55 -14.91 -5.73
C GLU A 211 15.25 -15.17 -4.95
N ILE A 212 14.10 -15.36 -5.60
CA ILE A 212 12.80 -15.54 -4.91
C ILE A 212 12.90 -16.63 -3.83
N TYR A 213 13.46 -17.79 -4.16
CA TYR A 213 13.55 -18.92 -3.23
C TYR A 213 14.46 -18.59 -2.03
N GLU A 214 15.67 -18.10 -2.28
CA GLU A 214 16.64 -17.69 -1.24
C GLU A 214 16.11 -16.56 -0.37
N ALA A 215 15.40 -15.60 -0.96
CA ALA A 215 14.80 -14.49 -0.23
C ALA A 215 13.72 -14.98 0.74
N VAL A 216 12.82 -15.85 0.28
CA VAL A 216 11.76 -16.43 1.14
C VAL A 216 12.36 -17.25 2.29
N GLU A 217 13.38 -18.09 2.00
CA GLU A 217 14.12 -18.82 3.03
C GLU A 217 14.72 -17.86 4.07
N LYS A 218 15.36 -16.79 3.62
CA LYS A 218 15.96 -15.79 4.52
C LYS A 218 14.91 -15.10 5.39
N TYR A 219 13.77 -14.72 4.80
CA TYR A 219 12.71 -14.02 5.52
C TYR A 219 11.98 -14.91 6.51
N SER A 220 11.79 -16.20 6.21
CA SER A 220 11.18 -17.15 7.15
C SER A 220 11.96 -17.27 8.47
N LYS A 221 13.27 -16.96 8.45
CA LYS A 221 14.16 -17.01 9.63
C LYS A 221 14.22 -15.68 10.41
N LEU A 222 13.53 -14.62 9.94
CA LEU A 222 13.54 -13.30 10.60
C LEU A 222 12.52 -13.18 11.75
N GLY A 223 11.58 -14.13 11.86
CA GLY A 223 10.46 -14.04 12.80
C GLY A 223 9.30 -13.17 12.29
N VAL A 224 9.25 -12.86 10.99
CA VAL A 224 8.11 -12.21 10.35
C VAL A 224 6.98 -13.20 10.08
N ASP A 225 5.75 -12.74 9.93
CA ASP A 225 4.57 -13.58 9.78
C ASP A 225 4.29 -13.98 8.34
N ASN A 226 4.76 -13.20 7.37
CA ASN A 226 4.53 -13.51 5.97
C ASN A 226 5.52 -12.84 5.01
N VAL A 227 5.57 -13.41 3.80
CA VAL A 227 6.12 -12.76 2.62
C VAL A 227 5.05 -12.66 1.54
N ARG A 228 5.01 -11.52 0.85
CA ARG A 228 4.15 -11.33 -0.32
C ARG A 228 5.01 -11.19 -1.57
N ILE A 229 4.92 -12.15 -2.47
CA ILE A 229 5.58 -12.15 -3.78
C ILE A 229 4.58 -11.59 -4.79
N SER A 230 4.94 -10.58 -5.55
CA SER A 230 4.07 -9.99 -6.57
C SER A 230 4.86 -9.48 -7.76
N ALA A 231 4.28 -9.50 -8.95
CA ALA A 231 4.86 -8.87 -10.13
C ALA A 231 4.96 -7.35 -9.96
N VAL A 232 5.99 -6.75 -10.56
CA VAL A 232 6.06 -5.31 -10.74
C VAL A 232 4.94 -4.84 -11.68
N PHE A 233 4.44 -3.63 -11.47
CA PHE A 233 3.61 -2.95 -12.46
C PHE A 233 4.50 -2.21 -13.44
N THR A 234 4.49 -2.62 -14.70
CA THR A 234 5.27 -2.01 -15.78
C THR A 234 4.39 -1.48 -16.90
N PRO A 235 4.86 -0.53 -17.72
CA PRO A 235 4.17 -0.11 -18.93
C PRO A 235 4.08 -1.21 -19.99
N GLU A 236 5.06 -2.15 -20.01
CA GLU A 236 5.21 -3.23 -21.00
C GLU A 236 4.25 -4.40 -20.74
N ASP A 237 3.42 -4.33 -19.68
CA ASP A 237 2.47 -5.37 -19.33
C ASP A 237 3.12 -6.76 -19.17
N PHE A 238 2.57 -7.81 -19.83
CA PHE A 238 3.08 -9.17 -19.72
C PHE A 238 4.42 -9.39 -20.47
N GLU A 239 4.70 -8.60 -21.50
CA GLU A 239 5.92 -8.77 -22.31
C GLU A 239 7.18 -8.65 -21.47
N TYR A 240 7.17 -7.77 -20.45
CA TYR A 240 8.26 -7.64 -19.49
C TYR A 240 8.66 -8.96 -18.83
N PHE A 241 7.70 -9.86 -18.59
CA PHE A 241 7.93 -11.14 -17.92
C PHE A 241 8.19 -12.29 -18.86
N SER A 242 8.05 -12.11 -20.17
CA SER A 242 8.01 -13.20 -21.17
C SER A 242 9.20 -14.15 -21.08
N GLU A 243 10.39 -13.65 -20.79
CA GLU A 243 11.62 -14.46 -20.74
C GLU A 243 11.81 -15.23 -19.44
N PHE A 244 11.16 -14.83 -18.33
CA PHE A 244 11.42 -15.43 -17.01
C PHE A 244 10.16 -15.82 -16.23
N TYR A 245 8.99 -15.67 -16.83
CA TYR A 245 7.71 -15.88 -16.14
C TYR A 245 7.58 -17.28 -15.54
N GLU A 246 7.81 -18.33 -16.33
CA GLU A 246 7.59 -19.70 -15.88
C GLU A 246 8.57 -20.10 -14.78
N GLU A 247 9.84 -19.70 -14.91
CA GLU A 247 10.85 -19.99 -13.90
C GLU A 247 10.61 -19.23 -12.61
N ALA A 248 10.28 -17.92 -12.69
CA ALA A 248 9.94 -17.12 -11.51
C ALA A 248 8.69 -17.68 -10.79
N LYS A 249 7.67 -18.09 -11.55
CA LYS A 249 6.46 -18.73 -11.02
C LYS A 249 6.77 -20.04 -10.32
N ALA A 250 7.61 -20.87 -10.93
CA ALA A 250 8.04 -22.14 -10.33
C ALA A 250 8.84 -21.92 -9.05
N LEU A 251 9.77 -20.94 -9.03
CA LEU A 251 10.52 -20.58 -7.82
C LEU A 251 9.61 -20.06 -6.70
N ALA A 252 8.63 -19.21 -7.04
CA ALA A 252 7.68 -18.68 -6.06
C ALA A 252 6.79 -19.79 -5.47
N GLN A 253 6.35 -20.73 -6.31
CA GLN A 253 5.57 -21.88 -5.83
C GLN A 253 6.42 -22.81 -4.97
N LYS A 254 7.62 -23.15 -5.44
CA LYS A 254 8.56 -23.97 -4.67
C LYS A 254 8.88 -23.36 -3.30
N ALA A 255 9.14 -22.06 -3.25
CA ALA A 255 9.39 -21.35 -2.00
C ALA A 255 8.18 -21.41 -1.05
N LYS A 256 6.95 -21.33 -1.60
CA LYS A 256 5.72 -21.52 -0.82
C LYS A 256 5.63 -22.94 -0.27
N ASP A 257 5.84 -23.96 -1.08
CA ASP A 257 5.70 -25.37 -0.70
C ASP A 257 6.74 -25.77 0.37
N ASP A 258 7.97 -25.23 0.29
CA ASP A 258 9.06 -25.60 1.18
C ASP A 258 9.08 -24.79 2.51
N PHE A 259 8.60 -23.54 2.52
CA PHE A 259 8.76 -22.63 3.67
C PHE A 259 7.45 -22.19 4.33
N GLU A 260 6.30 -22.41 3.72
CA GLU A 260 5.04 -22.06 4.36
C GLU A 260 4.75 -22.95 5.57
N THR A 261 4.42 -22.32 6.70
CA THR A 261 4.03 -23.00 7.96
C THR A 261 2.76 -22.37 8.52
N ASP A 262 2.31 -22.87 9.67
CA ASP A 262 1.21 -22.22 10.40
C ASP A 262 1.56 -20.81 10.89
N GLU A 263 2.84 -20.55 11.15
CA GLU A 263 3.34 -19.29 11.71
C GLU A 263 3.91 -18.34 10.65
N PHE A 264 4.29 -18.86 9.47
CA PHE A 264 4.83 -18.07 8.35
C PHE A 264 4.10 -18.39 7.06
N LYS A 265 3.49 -17.38 6.43
CA LYS A 265 2.71 -17.54 5.20
C LYS A 265 3.43 -16.97 3.99
N VAL A 266 3.33 -17.67 2.86
CA VAL A 266 3.85 -17.23 1.56
C VAL A 266 2.68 -16.88 0.64
N PHE A 267 2.39 -15.58 0.52
CA PHE A 267 1.37 -15.08 -0.40
C PHE A 267 1.98 -14.94 -1.81
N ASN A 268 1.86 -16.01 -2.59
CA ASN A 268 2.28 -16.00 -3.98
C ASN A 268 1.19 -15.34 -4.85
N LEU A 269 1.30 -14.02 -5.04
CA LEU A 269 0.41 -13.21 -5.87
C LEU A 269 1.06 -12.87 -7.23
N PHE A 270 2.12 -13.54 -7.61
CA PHE A 270 2.86 -13.22 -8.85
C PHE A 270 1.98 -13.39 -10.10
N GLY A 271 1.33 -14.55 -10.24
CA GLY A 271 0.42 -14.81 -11.36
C GLY A 271 -0.85 -13.94 -11.34
N ASP A 272 -1.46 -13.74 -10.16
CA ASP A 272 -2.64 -12.88 -10.00
C ASP A 272 -2.35 -11.44 -10.42
N ARG A 273 -1.18 -10.93 -10.05
CA ARG A 273 -0.75 -9.58 -10.41
C ARG A 273 -0.56 -9.41 -11.91
N ILE A 274 -0.02 -10.41 -12.58
CA ILE A 274 0.13 -10.40 -14.03
C ILE A 274 -1.24 -10.42 -14.70
N SER A 275 -2.20 -11.18 -14.18
CA SER A 275 -3.59 -11.15 -14.67
C SER A 275 -4.20 -9.75 -14.56
N ASP A 276 -3.94 -9.02 -13.47
CA ASP A 276 -4.36 -7.62 -13.33
C ASP A 276 -3.70 -6.70 -14.37
N LEU A 277 -2.47 -6.98 -14.80
CA LEU A 277 -1.78 -6.23 -15.86
C LEU A 277 -2.40 -6.48 -17.23
N VAL A 278 -2.81 -7.71 -17.52
CA VAL A 278 -3.46 -8.11 -18.78
C VAL A 278 -4.91 -7.63 -18.86
N LEU A 279 -5.63 -7.63 -17.75
CA LEU A 279 -7.00 -7.09 -17.64
C LEU A 279 -6.95 -5.57 -17.52
N GLN A 280 -6.72 -4.91 -18.64
CA GLN A 280 -6.36 -3.50 -18.71
C GLN A 280 -7.38 -2.55 -18.06
N ARG A 281 -8.69 -2.76 -18.25
CA ARG A 281 -9.71 -1.83 -17.76
C ARG A 281 -10.77 -2.50 -16.89
N PRO A 282 -11.30 -1.79 -15.88
CA PRO A 282 -12.51 -2.23 -15.18
C PRO A 282 -13.70 -2.39 -16.15
N ASP A 283 -14.50 -3.43 -15.94
CA ASP A 283 -15.74 -3.71 -16.67
C ASP A 283 -16.98 -3.16 -15.95
N TYR A 284 -16.78 -2.23 -15.03
CA TYR A 284 -17.79 -1.55 -14.22
C TYR A 284 -17.49 -0.05 -14.12
N ASP A 285 -18.53 0.77 -13.93
CA ASP A 285 -18.41 2.23 -13.83
C ASP A 285 -18.26 2.72 -12.38
N PHE A 286 -18.89 2.07 -11.43
CA PHE A 286 -18.86 2.49 -10.05
C PHE A 286 -17.64 1.92 -9.32
N CYS A 287 -16.76 2.82 -8.83
CA CYS A 287 -15.62 2.44 -8.01
C CYS A 287 -15.98 2.51 -6.52
N SER A 288 -16.53 1.45 -5.97
CA SER A 288 -16.85 1.37 -4.54
C SER A 288 -15.61 1.47 -3.65
N TYR A 289 -14.45 1.01 -4.14
CA TYR A 289 -13.20 1.02 -3.39
C TYR A 289 -12.75 2.43 -2.99
N MET A 290 -12.87 3.44 -3.87
CA MET A 290 -12.41 4.81 -3.58
C MET A 290 -13.22 5.51 -2.47
N HIS A 291 -14.44 5.02 -2.20
CA HIS A 291 -15.26 5.52 -1.09
C HIS A 291 -14.86 4.91 0.25
N LEU A 292 -14.37 3.65 0.23
CA LEU A 292 -14.00 2.92 1.44
C LEU A 292 -12.51 3.05 1.79
N ASN A 293 -11.68 3.38 0.80
CA ASN A 293 -10.24 3.55 0.97
C ASN A 293 -9.79 4.80 0.19
N THR A 294 -9.49 5.86 0.89
CA THR A 294 -9.06 7.13 0.33
C THR A 294 -7.54 7.28 0.43
N TYR A 295 -6.93 7.90 -0.58
CA TYR A 295 -5.50 8.19 -0.63
C TYR A 295 -5.26 9.71 -0.54
N ILE A 296 -4.45 10.14 0.43
CA ILE A 296 -4.02 11.54 0.60
C ILE A 296 -2.53 11.60 0.30
N GLY A 297 -2.17 12.33 -0.77
CA GLY A 297 -0.78 12.50 -1.20
C GLY A 297 0.00 13.49 -0.35
N GLY A 298 1.34 13.42 -0.40
CA GLY A 298 2.24 14.38 0.24
C GLY A 298 2.08 15.81 -0.31
N ASP A 299 1.39 15.95 -1.44
CA ASP A 299 0.99 17.21 -2.05
C ASP A 299 -0.36 17.75 -1.53
N LEU A 300 -0.95 17.10 -0.52
CA LEU A 300 -2.27 17.42 0.05
C LEU A 300 -3.45 17.31 -0.93
N ASN A 301 -3.27 16.58 -2.02
CA ASN A 301 -4.38 16.20 -2.88
C ASN A 301 -4.95 14.84 -2.46
N VAL A 302 -6.26 14.70 -2.68
CA VAL A 302 -7.00 13.46 -2.43
C VAL A 302 -7.14 12.72 -3.75
N TYR A 303 -6.84 11.41 -3.75
CA TYR A 303 -6.86 10.56 -4.92
C TYR A 303 -7.78 9.35 -4.73
N THR A 304 -8.27 8.80 -5.85
CA THR A 304 -9.15 7.63 -5.84
C THR A 304 -8.50 6.39 -5.20
N CYS A 305 -7.21 6.17 -5.43
CA CYS A 305 -6.43 5.04 -4.90
C CYS A 305 -4.93 5.23 -5.17
N CYS A 306 -4.10 4.35 -4.61
CA CYS A 306 -2.66 4.38 -4.83
C CYS A 306 -2.24 4.14 -6.29
N ASN A 307 -3.06 3.45 -7.09
CA ASN A 307 -2.77 3.21 -8.51
C ASN A 307 -2.95 4.46 -9.37
N ASN A 308 -3.84 5.35 -8.98
CA ASN A 308 -4.11 6.61 -9.67
C ASN A 308 -3.60 7.84 -8.88
N ALA A 309 -2.78 7.61 -7.85
CA ALA A 309 -2.16 8.72 -7.11
C ALA A 309 -1.19 9.49 -8.00
N TYR A 310 -1.14 10.81 -7.82
CA TYR A 310 -0.32 11.74 -8.61
C TYR A 310 -0.63 11.71 -10.10
N ASN A 311 -1.88 11.39 -10.44
CA ASN A 311 -2.41 11.36 -11.79
C ASN A 311 -3.64 12.25 -11.84
N ASP A 312 -3.78 13.05 -12.93
CA ASP A 312 -4.93 13.96 -13.10
C ASP A 312 -6.26 13.22 -13.10
N HIS A 313 -6.28 12.01 -13.70
CA HIS A 313 -7.46 11.15 -13.71
C HIS A 313 -7.89 10.72 -12.29
N GLY A 314 -6.93 10.48 -11.41
CA GLY A 314 -7.18 10.02 -10.04
C GLY A 314 -7.43 11.13 -9.04
N GLU A 315 -7.16 12.39 -9.37
CA GLU A 315 -7.30 13.51 -8.45
C GLU A 315 -8.77 13.86 -8.18
N MET A 316 -9.15 13.74 -6.91
CA MET A 316 -10.52 14.00 -6.44
C MET A 316 -10.70 15.35 -5.75
N GLY A 317 -9.62 16.06 -5.45
CA GLY A 317 -9.64 17.38 -4.84
C GLY A 317 -8.42 17.63 -3.96
N SER A 318 -8.45 18.73 -3.20
CA SER A 318 -7.32 19.16 -2.37
C SER A 318 -7.77 19.57 -0.97
N ILE A 319 -6.91 19.28 0.00
CA ILE A 319 -7.07 19.69 1.40
C ILE A 319 -6.01 20.72 1.82
N LYS A 320 -5.43 21.44 0.85
CA LYS A 320 -4.42 22.49 1.13
C LYS A 320 -5.00 23.66 1.93
N ASP A 321 -6.19 24.10 1.51
CA ASP A 321 -6.86 25.31 2.01
C ASP A 321 -8.14 24.99 2.82
N GLN A 322 -8.35 23.73 3.18
CA GLN A 322 -9.48 23.24 3.96
C GLN A 322 -9.06 22.01 4.78
N THR A 323 -9.85 21.63 5.77
CA THR A 323 -9.61 20.39 6.53
C THR A 323 -10.06 19.16 5.74
N PHE A 324 -9.58 17.97 6.12
CA PHE A 324 -10.04 16.74 5.49
C PHE A 324 -11.54 16.49 5.73
N LYS A 325 -12.04 16.83 6.90
CA LYS A 325 -13.46 16.72 7.27
C LYS A 325 -14.34 17.64 6.42
N GLU A 326 -13.96 18.92 6.28
CA GLU A 326 -14.65 19.86 5.40
C GLU A 326 -14.70 19.37 3.96
N TYR A 327 -13.56 18.91 3.43
CA TYR A 327 -13.48 18.33 2.08
C TYR A 327 -14.41 17.11 1.95
N TRP A 328 -14.33 16.15 2.89
CA TRP A 328 -15.09 14.89 2.78
C TRP A 328 -16.61 15.12 2.79
N LEU A 329 -17.08 16.06 3.56
CA LEU A 329 -18.51 16.41 3.69
C LEU A 329 -18.99 17.39 2.62
N SER A 330 -18.12 17.88 1.74
CA SER A 330 -18.48 18.92 0.77
C SER A 330 -19.29 18.39 -0.41
N GLU A 331 -20.19 19.21 -0.92
CA GLU A 331 -20.93 18.98 -2.16
C GLU A 331 -20.01 18.90 -3.39
N SER A 332 -18.87 19.59 -3.35
CA SER A 332 -17.88 19.55 -4.45
C SER A 332 -17.24 18.16 -4.55
N LYS A 333 -16.88 17.54 -3.42
CA LYS A 333 -16.39 16.15 -3.37
C LYS A 333 -17.46 15.19 -3.90
N LYS A 334 -18.70 15.29 -3.41
CA LYS A 334 -19.81 14.44 -3.85
C LYS A 334 -19.98 14.46 -5.36
N LYS A 335 -20.11 15.66 -5.95
CA LYS A 335 -20.24 15.83 -7.39
C LYS A 335 -19.06 15.26 -8.19
N ARG A 336 -17.84 15.33 -7.66
CA ARG A 336 -16.65 14.80 -8.33
C ARG A 336 -16.63 13.27 -8.29
N TYR A 337 -16.98 12.67 -7.14
CA TYR A 337 -17.10 11.24 -6.98
C TYR A 337 -18.21 10.64 -7.85
N ASP A 338 -19.38 11.29 -7.95
CA ASP A 338 -20.50 10.87 -8.80
C ASP A 338 -20.15 10.89 -10.30
N LYS A 339 -19.24 11.78 -10.71
CA LYS A 339 -18.78 11.88 -12.10
C LYS A 339 -17.68 10.88 -12.47
N PHE A 340 -16.96 10.35 -11.48
CA PHE A 340 -15.89 9.41 -11.73
C PHE A 340 -16.42 8.10 -12.34
N ARG A 341 -15.73 7.56 -13.34
CA ARG A 341 -16.06 6.28 -13.97
C ARG A 341 -14.85 5.36 -13.88
N ALA A 342 -15.01 4.22 -13.22
CA ALA A 342 -13.95 3.22 -13.08
C ALA A 342 -13.50 2.66 -14.43
N SER A 343 -14.42 2.51 -15.39
CA SER A 343 -14.15 2.07 -16.76
C SER A 343 -13.17 2.97 -17.53
N SER A 344 -12.94 4.19 -17.07
CA SER A 344 -11.93 5.10 -17.63
C SER A 344 -10.51 4.89 -17.07
N CYS A 345 -10.33 4.07 -16.04
CA CYS A 345 -8.99 3.69 -15.55
C CYS A 345 -8.30 2.79 -16.56
N ALA A 346 -7.01 3.01 -16.80
CA ALA A 346 -6.22 2.18 -17.70
C ALA A 346 -6.13 0.73 -17.21
N ARG A 347 -6.04 0.54 -15.89
CA ARG A 347 -5.99 -0.76 -15.21
C ARG A 347 -6.46 -0.65 -13.75
N CYS A 348 -6.82 -1.76 -13.11
CA CYS A 348 -7.26 -1.76 -11.71
C CYS A 348 -6.74 -2.98 -10.95
N MET A 349 -5.93 -2.74 -9.91
CA MET A 349 -5.47 -3.78 -8.98
C MET A 349 -6.50 -4.14 -7.89
N PHE A 350 -7.68 -3.52 -7.91
CA PHE A 350 -8.75 -3.71 -6.93
C PHE A 350 -10.03 -4.28 -7.55
N ASN A 351 -9.95 -4.86 -8.76
CA ASN A 351 -11.09 -5.40 -9.49
C ASN A 351 -11.95 -6.34 -8.63
N ASN A 352 -11.33 -7.33 -7.98
CA ASN A 352 -12.07 -8.31 -7.17
C ASN A 352 -12.80 -7.65 -5.99
N LYS A 353 -12.22 -6.62 -5.37
CA LYS A 353 -12.87 -5.89 -4.28
C LYS A 353 -14.05 -5.06 -4.78
N ASN A 354 -13.86 -4.34 -5.89
CA ASN A 354 -14.94 -3.54 -6.49
C ASN A 354 -16.09 -4.45 -6.96
N ARG A 355 -15.81 -5.52 -7.70
CA ARG A 355 -16.86 -6.46 -8.16
C ARG A 355 -17.64 -7.06 -6.99
N PHE A 356 -16.94 -7.46 -5.92
CA PHE A 356 -17.59 -7.99 -4.72
C PHE A 356 -18.51 -6.96 -4.07
N ILE A 357 -18.03 -5.73 -3.84
CA ILE A 357 -18.83 -4.68 -3.20
C ILE A 357 -19.97 -4.27 -4.12
N ASN A 358 -19.72 -4.08 -5.41
CA ASN A 358 -20.75 -3.71 -6.39
C ASN A 358 -21.85 -4.78 -6.46
N TYR A 359 -21.53 -6.08 -6.41
CA TYR A 359 -22.50 -7.15 -6.31
C TYR A 359 -23.34 -7.05 -5.01
N MET A 360 -22.71 -6.72 -3.87
CA MET A 360 -23.44 -6.57 -2.60
C MET A 360 -24.40 -5.39 -2.58
N ILE A 361 -24.14 -4.34 -3.34
CA ILE A 361 -25.00 -3.14 -3.42
C ILE A 361 -26.08 -3.25 -4.51
N GLU A 362 -26.01 -4.26 -5.38
CA GLU A 362 -27.03 -4.51 -6.40
C GLU A 362 -28.36 -4.89 -5.74
N ASP A 363 -29.46 -4.26 -6.17
CA ASP A 363 -30.78 -4.46 -5.55
C ASP A 363 -31.35 -5.84 -5.85
N ASN A 364 -31.17 -6.34 -7.08
CA ASN A 364 -31.75 -7.60 -7.54
C ASN A 364 -30.73 -8.40 -8.37
N PRO A 365 -29.72 -8.99 -7.74
CA PRO A 365 -28.75 -9.83 -8.46
C PRO A 365 -29.45 -11.03 -9.13
N VAL A 366 -29.05 -11.34 -10.36
CA VAL A 366 -29.63 -12.47 -11.11
C VAL A 366 -29.39 -13.78 -10.35
N HIS A 367 -30.46 -14.57 -10.17
CA HIS A 367 -30.40 -15.87 -9.49
C HIS A 367 -29.84 -15.83 -8.05
N VAL A 368 -30.03 -14.74 -7.32
CA VAL A 368 -29.48 -14.55 -5.95
C VAL A 368 -29.86 -15.67 -4.96
N ASN A 369 -30.94 -16.41 -5.20
CA ASN A 369 -31.40 -17.52 -4.35
C ASN A 369 -30.70 -18.85 -4.65
N TYR A 370 -29.86 -18.93 -5.66
CA TYR A 370 -29.11 -20.14 -5.99
C TYR A 370 -27.67 -19.96 -5.56
N ILE A 371 -27.25 -20.66 -4.49
CA ILE A 371 -25.90 -20.58 -3.87
C ILE A 371 -25.02 -21.71 -4.41
#